data_2800dc8aeccb0009e19806e3ad0c8af2
#
_entry.id   2800dc8aeccb0009e19806e3ad0c8af2
#
_cell.length_a   1.000
_cell.length_b   1.000
_cell.length_c   1.000
_cell.angle_alpha   90.00
_cell.angle_beta   90.00
_cell.angle_gamma   90.00
#
_symmetry.space_group_name_H-M   'P 1'
#
loop_
_entity.id
_entity.type
_entity.pdbx_description
1 polymer ?
#
loop_
_entity_poly.entity_id
_entity_poly.type
_entity_poly.pdbx_seq_one_letter_code
_entity_poly.pdbx_strand_id
1 'polypeptide(L)'
;MSAPTITTWFYAERPGAESVYPQVGGRSSSTWFQAVYWRCVVCFFGASARVNPDARHRLYTNVDAVPDVDGFDTAAFLARLGVETVVLPYASEPPAGYYGAWANQFYVLDVVRHLAETLPGPDAVGMVLDSDCVFTRPAGPLVAAARRHGALTLDANVGPDEEQNGLTPRQMGRIYAELDGGGAAAGGAVPTYVGGELVAGTRETLAAVADAADGLWPEMLRRHAAGLPKFNEEAHLLSYVYHRLGIPVGTADPFVDRIYTWFTGSTVRPGHEDLMVWHLPNEKRLGLRRLFDAVGDGRSWFWAGTPDEAWRRRLGATLGVPGRTPAKWARDLVQAVRDKVERPV
;
A
#
# COMPACT_ATOMS: atom_id res chain seq x y z
N MET A 1 -18.76 12.89 14.66
CA MET A 1 -17.48 12.15 14.55
C MET A 1 -16.69 12.79 13.43
N SER A 2 -15.36 12.94 13.58
CA SER A 2 -14.51 13.51 12.52
C SER A 2 -14.48 12.61 11.29
N ALA A 3 -14.44 13.21 10.11
CA ALA A 3 -14.21 12.49 8.85
C ALA A 3 -12.87 11.76 8.89
N PRO A 4 -12.76 10.54 8.31
CA PRO A 4 -11.48 9.83 8.24
C PRO A 4 -10.53 10.56 7.28
N THR A 5 -9.23 10.38 7.51
CA THR A 5 -8.20 10.79 6.55
C THR A 5 -7.73 9.56 5.81
N ILE A 6 -7.94 9.51 4.49
CA ILE A 6 -7.54 8.43 3.59
C ILE A 6 -6.33 8.90 2.81
N THR A 7 -5.23 8.15 2.91
CA THR A 7 -3.98 8.55 2.30
C THR A 7 -3.37 7.43 1.47
N THR A 8 -2.60 7.84 0.48
CA THR A 8 -1.58 7.00 -0.15
C THR A 8 -0.29 7.79 -0.27
N TRP A 9 0.77 7.11 -0.67
CA TRP A 9 2.07 7.71 -0.82
C TRP A 9 2.76 7.27 -2.11
N PHE A 10 3.69 8.09 -2.58
CA PHE A 10 4.60 7.76 -3.67
C PHE A 10 5.96 8.44 -3.45
N TYR A 11 7.00 7.63 -3.30
CA TYR A 11 8.38 8.10 -3.23
C TYR A 11 9.06 7.88 -4.58
N ALA A 12 9.47 8.97 -5.23
CA ALA A 12 10.21 8.96 -6.49
C ALA A 12 11.70 8.73 -6.21
N GLU A 13 12.18 7.52 -6.52
CA GLU A 13 13.61 7.22 -6.41
C GLU A 13 14.43 7.99 -7.44
N ARG A 14 15.67 8.33 -7.08
CA ARG A 14 16.60 9.08 -7.92
C ARG A 14 17.57 8.13 -8.63
N PRO A 15 18.16 8.55 -9.77
CA PRO A 15 19.25 7.81 -10.40
C PRO A 15 20.40 7.57 -9.40
N GLY A 16 20.84 6.32 -9.32
CA GLY A 16 21.88 5.87 -8.39
C GLY A 16 21.40 5.42 -7.00
N ALA A 17 20.10 5.55 -6.72
CA ALA A 17 19.46 5.09 -5.48
C ALA A 17 18.27 4.15 -5.77
N GLU A 18 18.34 3.45 -6.90
CA GLU A 18 17.25 2.56 -7.32
C GLU A 18 17.23 1.26 -6.53
N SER A 19 16.05 0.82 -6.15
CA SER A 19 15.78 -0.52 -5.66
C SER A 19 15.02 -1.36 -6.70
N VAL A 20 14.96 -2.66 -6.46
CA VAL A 20 14.27 -3.60 -7.36
C VAL A 20 12.80 -3.72 -6.99
N TYR A 21 11.93 -3.60 -8.00
CA TYR A 21 10.47 -3.80 -7.88
C TYR A 21 10.02 -4.88 -8.85
N PRO A 22 9.95 -6.15 -8.43
CA PRO A 22 9.64 -7.27 -9.33
C PRO A 22 8.31 -7.16 -10.07
N GLN A 23 7.30 -6.49 -9.48
CA GLN A 23 5.95 -6.34 -10.05
C GLN A 23 5.92 -5.42 -11.27
N VAL A 24 6.78 -4.42 -11.32
CA VAL A 24 6.84 -3.45 -12.42
C VAL A 24 8.06 -3.70 -13.30
N GLY A 25 9.21 -3.90 -12.65
CA GLY A 25 10.51 -4.04 -13.32
C GLY A 25 10.98 -2.74 -13.98
N GLY A 26 12.21 -2.72 -14.49
CA GLY A 26 12.86 -1.51 -15.00
C GLY A 26 13.50 -0.70 -13.88
N ARG A 27 14.05 0.48 -14.27
CA ARG A 27 14.68 1.41 -13.33
C ARG A 27 13.59 2.21 -12.61
N SER A 28 13.55 2.17 -11.29
CA SER A 28 12.57 2.89 -10.48
C SER A 28 12.71 4.43 -10.58
N SER A 29 13.89 4.92 -10.95
CA SER A 29 14.12 6.33 -11.23
C SER A 29 13.63 6.79 -12.62
N SER A 30 13.26 5.87 -13.51
CA SER A 30 12.81 6.24 -14.87
C SER A 30 11.41 6.85 -14.84
N THR A 31 11.15 7.80 -15.74
CA THR A 31 9.84 8.43 -15.92
C THR A 31 8.76 7.39 -16.27
N TRP A 32 9.11 6.37 -17.07
CA TRP A 32 8.19 5.28 -17.39
C TRP A 32 7.75 4.50 -16.13
N PHE A 33 8.70 4.15 -15.26
CA PHE A 33 8.40 3.44 -14.02
C PHE A 33 7.55 4.29 -13.09
N GLN A 34 7.95 5.53 -12.87
CA GLN A 34 7.23 6.47 -12.01
C GLN A 34 5.82 6.75 -12.52
N ALA A 35 5.63 6.84 -13.84
CA ALA A 35 4.31 7.00 -14.45
C ALA A 35 3.36 5.83 -14.13
N VAL A 36 3.87 4.60 -13.95
CA VAL A 36 3.04 3.46 -13.51
C VAL A 36 2.42 3.73 -12.14
N TYR A 37 3.21 4.23 -11.19
CA TYR A 37 2.73 4.52 -9.84
C TYR A 37 1.86 5.77 -9.78
N TRP A 38 2.18 6.81 -10.52
CA TRP A 38 1.33 7.99 -10.61
C TRP A 38 -0.06 7.67 -11.18
N ARG A 39 -0.15 6.75 -12.14
CA ARG A 39 -1.45 6.22 -12.59
C ARG A 39 -2.22 5.50 -11.47
N CYS A 40 -1.51 4.74 -10.63
CA CYS A 40 -2.12 4.12 -9.46
C CYS A 40 -2.65 5.17 -8.48
N VAL A 41 -1.89 6.22 -8.19
CA VAL A 41 -2.31 7.36 -7.34
C VAL A 41 -3.60 8.01 -7.86
N VAL A 42 -3.70 8.25 -9.17
CA VAL A 42 -4.91 8.79 -9.80
C VAL A 42 -6.11 7.84 -9.64
N CYS A 43 -5.90 6.54 -9.86
CA CYS A 43 -6.93 5.52 -9.66
C CYS A 43 -7.37 5.43 -8.19
N PHE A 44 -6.43 5.46 -7.27
CA PHE A 44 -6.68 5.42 -5.83
C PHE A 44 -7.60 6.56 -5.40
N PHE A 45 -7.21 7.80 -5.68
CA PHE A 45 -8.00 8.96 -5.27
C PHE A 45 -9.30 9.09 -6.05
N GLY A 46 -9.31 8.76 -7.33
CA GLY A 46 -10.55 8.72 -8.11
C GLY A 46 -11.58 7.77 -7.52
N ALA A 47 -11.16 6.53 -7.19
CA ALA A 47 -12.04 5.54 -6.59
C ALA A 47 -12.46 5.93 -5.16
N SER A 48 -11.50 6.37 -4.34
CA SER A 48 -11.78 6.78 -2.96
C SER A 48 -12.73 7.99 -2.91
N ALA A 49 -12.47 9.06 -3.66
CA ALA A 49 -13.31 10.25 -3.66
C ALA A 49 -14.75 9.95 -4.13
N ARG A 50 -14.91 9.00 -5.08
CA ARG A 50 -16.25 8.61 -5.54
C ARG A 50 -17.09 7.96 -4.45
N VAL A 51 -16.50 7.06 -3.63
CA VAL A 51 -17.25 6.30 -2.61
C VAL A 51 -17.11 6.86 -1.19
N ASN A 52 -16.17 7.78 -0.98
CA ASN A 52 -15.90 8.44 0.30
C ASN A 52 -15.83 9.97 0.11
N PRO A 53 -16.86 10.63 -0.40
CA PRO A 53 -16.81 12.06 -0.74
C PRO A 53 -16.58 12.97 0.49
N ASP A 54 -16.93 12.50 1.68
CA ASP A 54 -16.77 13.25 2.95
C ASP A 54 -15.42 12.98 3.64
N ALA A 55 -14.59 12.06 3.12
CA ALA A 55 -13.27 11.80 3.67
C ALA A 55 -12.29 12.94 3.32
N ARG A 56 -11.30 13.14 4.19
CA ARG A 56 -10.12 13.94 3.83
C ARG A 56 -9.17 13.05 3.04
N HIS A 57 -8.71 13.54 1.90
CA HIS A 57 -7.76 12.81 1.06
C HIS A 57 -6.40 13.50 1.10
N ARG A 58 -5.32 12.70 1.26
CA ARG A 58 -3.97 13.22 1.33
C ARG A 58 -3.00 12.33 0.58
N LEU A 59 -2.17 12.94 -0.26
CA LEU A 59 -1.04 12.31 -0.93
C LEU A 59 0.26 12.71 -0.22
N TYR A 60 1.07 11.73 0.14
CA TYR A 60 2.44 11.98 0.58
C TYR A 60 3.43 11.67 -0.53
N THR A 61 4.40 12.54 -0.72
CA THR A 61 5.44 12.35 -1.75
C THR A 61 6.70 13.13 -1.41
N ASN A 62 7.79 12.80 -2.08
CA ASN A 62 9.06 13.52 -1.99
C ASN A 62 9.31 14.45 -3.18
N VAL A 63 8.33 14.61 -4.09
CA VAL A 63 8.48 15.53 -5.23
C VAL A 63 7.79 16.86 -4.92
N ASP A 64 8.47 17.96 -5.27
CA ASP A 64 7.94 19.32 -5.06
C ASP A 64 6.77 19.64 -6.00
N ALA A 65 6.72 19.00 -7.16
CA ALA A 65 5.66 19.18 -8.14
C ALA A 65 5.16 17.83 -8.66
N VAL A 66 3.86 17.61 -8.57
CA VAL A 66 3.21 16.42 -9.13
C VAL A 66 3.31 16.46 -10.66
N PRO A 67 3.89 15.45 -11.31
CA PRO A 67 4.12 15.49 -12.75
C PRO A 67 2.84 15.19 -13.55
N ASP A 68 2.84 15.66 -14.78
CA ASP A 68 1.90 15.17 -15.79
C ASP A 68 2.22 13.72 -16.15
N VAL A 69 1.19 12.92 -16.37
CA VAL A 69 1.32 11.52 -16.74
C VAL A 69 0.58 11.26 -18.05
N ASP A 70 1.30 10.84 -19.08
CA ASP A 70 0.74 10.57 -20.41
C ASP A 70 -0.07 11.77 -21.00
N GLY A 71 0.35 12.99 -20.69
CA GLY A 71 -0.36 14.23 -21.08
C GLY A 71 -1.59 14.56 -20.21
N PHE A 72 -1.80 13.83 -19.12
CA PHE A 72 -2.85 14.10 -18.14
C PHE A 72 -2.31 14.96 -16.99
N ASP A 73 -2.96 16.10 -16.74
CA ASP A 73 -2.64 17.02 -15.63
C ASP A 73 -3.06 16.39 -14.31
N THR A 74 -2.12 15.64 -13.70
CA THR A 74 -2.33 14.93 -12.43
C THR A 74 -2.54 15.91 -11.28
N ALA A 75 -1.82 17.03 -11.26
CA ALA A 75 -1.92 18.02 -10.19
C ALA A 75 -3.31 18.68 -10.17
N ALA A 76 -3.81 19.12 -11.32
CA ALA A 76 -5.17 19.69 -11.44
C ALA A 76 -6.24 18.66 -11.10
N PHE A 77 -6.04 17.39 -11.46
CA PHE A 77 -6.97 16.31 -11.08
C PHE A 77 -7.05 16.13 -9.57
N LEU A 78 -5.92 16.01 -8.89
CA LEU A 78 -5.87 15.84 -7.43
C LEU A 78 -6.48 17.05 -6.71
N ALA A 79 -6.15 18.28 -7.16
CA ALA A 79 -6.72 19.51 -6.62
C ALA A 79 -8.25 19.54 -6.79
N ARG A 80 -8.80 19.13 -7.94
CA ARG A 80 -10.25 19.05 -8.17
C ARG A 80 -10.95 18.08 -7.23
N LEU A 81 -10.28 17.00 -6.82
CA LEU A 81 -10.79 16.04 -5.83
C LEU A 81 -10.59 16.51 -4.38
N GLY A 82 -9.97 17.66 -4.15
CA GLY A 82 -9.65 18.15 -2.81
C GLY A 82 -8.56 17.35 -2.11
N VAL A 83 -7.67 16.69 -2.87
CA VAL A 83 -6.54 15.95 -2.30
C VAL A 83 -5.46 16.93 -1.86
N GLU A 84 -5.12 16.90 -0.59
CA GLU A 84 -3.97 17.62 -0.04
C GLU A 84 -2.68 16.88 -0.42
N THR A 85 -1.73 17.56 -1.07
CA THR A 85 -0.41 17.00 -1.35
C THR A 85 0.57 17.49 -0.29
N VAL A 86 1.25 16.56 0.39
CA VAL A 86 2.25 16.82 1.42
C VAL A 86 3.60 16.33 0.92
N VAL A 87 4.54 17.25 0.77
CA VAL A 87 5.94 16.91 0.49
C VAL A 87 6.61 16.57 1.81
N LEU A 88 7.09 15.34 1.93
CA LEU A 88 7.66 14.82 3.15
C LEU A 88 9.08 14.31 2.90
N PRO A 89 10.07 14.65 3.74
CA PRO A 89 11.41 14.08 3.66
C PRO A 89 11.40 12.61 4.04
N TYR A 90 12.40 11.85 3.55
CA TYR A 90 12.59 10.45 3.90
C TYR A 90 13.57 10.33 5.07
N ALA A 91 13.08 10.44 6.29
CA ALA A 91 13.93 10.36 7.50
C ALA A 91 14.30 8.90 7.85
N SER A 92 13.43 7.95 7.52
CA SER A 92 13.66 6.51 7.75
C SER A 92 14.35 5.83 6.55
N GLU A 93 15.10 6.57 5.72
CA GLU A 93 15.80 6.02 4.56
C GLU A 93 16.85 4.98 4.97
N PRO A 94 16.75 3.74 4.45
CA PRO A 94 17.76 2.73 4.74
C PRO A 94 19.07 3.03 3.99
N PRO A 95 20.23 2.70 4.59
CA PRO A 95 21.52 2.87 3.91
C PRO A 95 21.65 1.96 2.69
N ALA A 96 22.50 2.34 1.74
CA ALA A 96 22.79 1.55 0.57
C ALA A 96 23.18 0.11 0.95
N GLY A 97 22.60 -0.87 0.24
CA GLY A 97 22.85 -2.29 0.51
C GLY A 97 22.11 -2.84 1.73
N TYR A 98 21.18 -2.10 2.31
CA TYR A 98 20.36 -2.57 3.42
C TYR A 98 19.56 -3.82 3.03
N TYR A 99 18.84 -3.76 1.92
CA TYR A 99 18.22 -4.90 1.23
C TYR A 99 18.12 -4.57 -0.27
N GLY A 100 18.12 -5.57 -1.14
CA GLY A 100 18.20 -5.34 -2.59
C GLY A 100 16.89 -4.90 -3.26
N ALA A 101 15.76 -4.90 -2.54
CA ALA A 101 14.44 -4.56 -3.07
C ALA A 101 13.67 -3.69 -2.08
N TRP A 102 12.67 -2.95 -2.57
CA TRP A 102 11.69 -2.24 -1.76
C TRP A 102 12.25 -1.20 -0.77
N ALA A 103 13.41 -0.61 -1.05
CA ALA A 103 14.04 0.32 -0.13
C ALA A 103 13.17 1.55 0.20
N ASN A 104 12.33 2.00 -0.75
CA ASN A 104 11.44 3.14 -0.55
C ASN A 104 10.24 2.84 0.37
N GLN A 105 9.96 1.58 0.70
CA GLN A 105 8.78 1.22 1.51
C GLN A 105 8.89 1.68 2.97
N PHE A 106 10.10 1.83 3.51
CA PHE A 106 10.26 2.44 4.83
C PHE A 106 9.77 3.89 4.91
N TYR A 107 9.56 4.56 3.78
CA TYR A 107 8.95 5.90 3.73
C TYR A 107 7.55 5.93 4.38
N VAL A 108 6.84 4.81 4.39
CA VAL A 108 5.55 4.71 5.08
C VAL A 108 5.64 5.01 6.58
N LEU A 109 6.80 4.78 7.22
CA LEU A 109 7.00 5.09 8.63
C LEU A 109 6.95 6.61 8.87
N ASP A 110 7.59 7.39 7.99
CA ASP A 110 7.53 8.85 8.04
C ASP A 110 6.13 9.37 7.76
N VAL A 111 5.42 8.72 6.82
CA VAL A 111 4.01 9.02 6.50
C VAL A 111 3.11 8.78 7.71
N VAL A 112 3.24 7.65 8.38
CA VAL A 112 2.44 7.30 9.58
C VAL A 112 2.69 8.29 10.71
N ARG A 113 3.94 8.68 10.94
CA ARG A 113 4.31 9.69 11.95
C ARG A 113 3.62 11.01 11.67
N HIS A 114 3.82 11.57 10.48
CA HIS A 114 3.21 12.85 10.11
C HIS A 114 1.67 12.79 10.12
N LEU A 115 1.09 11.66 9.69
CA LEU A 115 -0.36 11.46 9.77
C LEU A 115 -0.84 11.50 11.21
N ALA A 116 -0.20 10.78 12.13
CA ALA A 116 -0.52 10.79 13.56
C ALA A 116 -0.43 12.19 14.18
N GLU A 117 0.60 12.97 13.82
CA GLU A 117 0.78 14.34 14.31
C GLU A 117 -0.33 15.29 13.87
N THR A 118 -0.87 15.09 12.66
CA THR A 118 -1.79 16.03 11.99
C THR A 118 -3.26 15.65 12.08
N LEU A 119 -3.60 14.46 12.57
CA LEU A 119 -4.99 14.07 12.83
C LEU A 119 -5.59 14.92 13.96
N PRO A 120 -6.89 15.35 13.84
CA PRO A 120 -7.45 16.40 14.70
C PRO A 120 -7.77 16.00 16.14
N GLY A 121 -7.70 14.72 16.49
CA GLY A 121 -8.02 14.25 17.85
C GLY A 121 -7.70 12.78 18.05
N PRO A 122 -7.66 12.28 19.30
CA PRO A 122 -7.20 10.92 19.62
C PRO A 122 -7.97 9.83 18.89
N ASP A 123 -9.29 9.97 18.72
CA ASP A 123 -10.17 9.01 18.05
C ASP A 123 -10.31 9.26 16.54
N ALA A 124 -9.60 10.27 16.00
CA ALA A 124 -9.60 10.52 14.56
C ALA A 124 -8.89 9.36 13.84
N VAL A 125 -9.51 8.85 12.79
CA VAL A 125 -8.98 7.70 12.05
C VAL A 125 -8.19 8.15 10.85
N GLY A 126 -6.96 7.67 10.75
CA GLY A 126 -6.10 7.78 9.59
C GLY A 126 -5.88 6.42 8.94
N MET A 127 -5.76 6.40 7.63
CA MET A 127 -5.49 5.20 6.83
C MET A 127 -4.44 5.52 5.77
N VAL A 128 -3.34 4.79 5.79
CA VAL A 128 -2.32 4.79 4.73
C VAL A 128 -2.46 3.48 3.98
N LEU A 129 -2.65 3.55 2.67
CA LEU A 129 -2.75 2.37 1.82
C LEU A 129 -1.79 2.49 0.63
N ASP A 130 -1.39 1.35 0.09
CA ASP A 130 -0.65 1.30 -1.16
C ASP A 130 -1.45 1.92 -2.31
N SER A 131 -0.76 2.57 -3.24
CA SER A 131 -1.41 3.30 -4.33
C SER A 131 -2.16 2.40 -5.33
N ASP A 132 -1.90 1.10 -5.34
CA ASP A 132 -2.62 0.09 -6.11
C ASP A 132 -3.81 -0.54 -5.37
N CYS A 133 -4.21 0.05 -4.25
CA CYS A 133 -5.49 -0.19 -3.59
C CYS A 133 -6.62 0.57 -4.31
N VAL A 134 -7.77 -0.06 -4.42
CA VAL A 134 -8.97 0.53 -5.05
C VAL A 134 -10.15 0.41 -4.11
N PHE A 135 -10.70 1.53 -3.68
CA PHE A 135 -11.95 1.56 -2.92
C PHE A 135 -13.14 1.19 -3.81
N THR A 136 -13.95 0.25 -3.34
CA THR A 136 -15.13 -0.25 -4.02
C THR A 136 -16.42 0.12 -3.31
N ARG A 137 -16.33 0.47 -2.02
CA ARG A 137 -17.43 0.80 -1.11
C ARG A 137 -17.00 1.89 -0.13
N PRO A 138 -17.96 2.56 0.53
CA PRO A 138 -17.67 3.52 1.60
C PRO A 138 -16.86 2.90 2.76
N ALA A 139 -15.85 3.62 3.25
CA ALA A 139 -14.95 3.17 4.31
C ALA A 139 -15.56 3.18 5.72
N GLY A 140 -16.84 3.51 5.88
CA GLY A 140 -17.50 3.60 7.19
C GLY A 140 -17.25 2.39 8.12
N PRO A 141 -17.46 1.15 7.67
CA PRO A 141 -17.16 -0.04 8.47
C PRO A 141 -15.68 -0.20 8.84
N LEU A 142 -14.75 0.13 7.95
CA LEU A 142 -13.31 0.18 8.24
C LEU A 142 -13.00 1.18 9.37
N VAL A 143 -13.58 2.37 9.29
CA VAL A 143 -13.43 3.42 10.31
C VAL A 143 -13.98 2.96 11.66
N ALA A 144 -15.13 2.30 11.66
CA ALA A 144 -15.73 1.76 12.88
C ALA A 144 -14.87 0.65 13.51
N ALA A 145 -14.29 -0.22 12.68
CA ALA A 145 -13.37 -1.26 13.13
C ALA A 145 -12.06 -0.67 13.68
N ALA A 146 -11.48 0.35 13.01
CA ALA A 146 -10.29 1.04 13.49
C ALA A 146 -10.50 1.66 14.89
N ARG A 147 -11.64 2.29 15.11
CA ARG A 147 -11.99 2.82 16.45
C ARG A 147 -12.17 1.73 17.50
N ARG A 148 -12.70 0.56 17.12
CA ARG A 148 -12.92 -0.56 18.04
C ARG A 148 -11.64 -1.24 18.45
N HIS A 149 -10.72 -1.42 17.51
CA HIS A 149 -9.49 -2.20 17.70
C HIS A 149 -8.25 -1.32 17.95
N GLY A 150 -8.39 0.00 17.83
CA GLY A 150 -7.27 0.95 17.88
C GLY A 150 -6.54 1.03 16.54
N ALA A 151 -6.16 -0.11 15.96
CA ALA A 151 -5.57 -0.23 14.63
C ALA A 151 -6.19 -1.37 13.83
N LEU A 152 -5.99 -1.35 12.52
CA LEU A 152 -6.33 -2.43 11.59
C LEU A 152 -5.06 -3.02 11.01
N THR A 153 -5.00 -4.33 10.99
CA THR A 153 -3.89 -5.12 10.46
C THR A 153 -4.41 -6.15 9.49
N LEU A 154 -3.68 -6.42 8.44
CA LEU A 154 -4.01 -7.43 7.45
C LEU A 154 -3.13 -8.67 7.68
N ASP A 155 -3.75 -9.85 7.86
CA ASP A 155 -3.00 -11.12 7.84
C ASP A 155 -2.61 -11.44 6.40
N ALA A 156 -1.31 -11.45 6.11
CA ALA A 156 -0.83 -11.79 4.78
C ALA A 156 -0.88 -13.30 4.46
N ASN A 157 -1.34 -14.11 5.42
CA ASN A 157 -1.48 -15.56 5.30
C ASN A 157 -0.18 -16.27 4.86
N VAL A 158 0.96 -15.83 5.39
CA VAL A 158 2.28 -16.38 5.09
C VAL A 158 2.58 -17.57 6.01
N GLY A 159 2.96 -18.69 5.41
CA GLY A 159 3.32 -19.89 6.17
C GLY A 159 4.61 -19.73 7.00
N PRO A 160 4.79 -20.52 8.09
CA PRO A 160 5.91 -20.36 9.03
C PRO A 160 7.30 -20.39 8.38
N ASP A 161 7.45 -21.13 7.30
CA ASP A 161 8.70 -21.36 6.57
C ASP A 161 8.67 -20.78 5.15
N GLU A 162 7.63 -20.01 4.82
CA GLU A 162 7.51 -19.30 3.55
C GLU A 162 8.27 -17.98 3.62
N GLU A 163 9.19 -17.79 2.67
CA GLU A 163 10.02 -16.58 2.64
C GLU A 163 9.29 -15.39 2.04
N GLN A 164 9.31 -14.27 2.77
CA GLN A 164 8.87 -12.96 2.31
C GLN A 164 10.05 -11.99 2.42
N ASN A 165 10.50 -11.47 1.31
CA ASN A 165 11.60 -10.50 1.23
C ASN A 165 12.81 -10.86 2.10
N GLY A 166 13.28 -12.13 1.98
CA GLY A 166 14.49 -12.63 2.63
C GLY A 166 14.33 -13.05 4.09
N LEU A 167 13.11 -13.08 4.63
CA LEU A 167 12.83 -13.62 5.96
C LEU A 167 11.59 -14.51 5.95
N THR A 168 11.63 -15.59 6.73
CA THR A 168 10.44 -16.38 7.05
C THR A 168 9.86 -15.91 8.39
N PRO A 169 8.55 -16.11 8.66
CA PRO A 169 7.97 -15.83 9.98
C PRO A 169 8.74 -16.49 11.12
N ARG A 170 9.27 -17.69 10.93
CA ARG A 170 10.13 -18.37 11.92
C ARG A 170 11.44 -17.61 12.19
N GLN A 171 12.05 -17.04 11.15
CA GLN A 171 13.25 -16.20 11.31
C GLN A 171 12.90 -14.87 11.99
N MET A 172 11.76 -14.28 11.65
CA MET A 172 11.26 -13.10 12.35
C MET A 172 11.07 -13.37 13.85
N GLY A 173 10.50 -14.52 14.22
CA GLY A 173 10.33 -14.91 15.63
C GLY A 173 11.65 -14.98 16.41
N ARG A 174 12.76 -15.38 15.78
CA ARG A 174 14.09 -15.35 16.39
C ARG A 174 14.56 -13.91 16.62
N ILE A 175 14.36 -13.02 15.62
CA ILE A 175 14.70 -11.59 15.78
C ILE A 175 13.86 -10.99 16.91
N TYR A 176 12.56 -11.31 17.02
CA TYR A 176 11.69 -10.85 18.11
C TYR A 176 12.26 -11.27 19.47
N ALA A 177 12.60 -12.56 19.64
CA ALA A 177 13.15 -13.07 20.88
C ALA A 177 14.45 -12.35 21.29
N GLU A 178 15.33 -12.06 20.34
CA GLU A 178 16.56 -11.29 20.58
C GLU A 178 16.27 -9.83 20.99
N LEU A 179 15.32 -9.18 20.32
CA LEU A 179 14.92 -7.80 20.62
C LEU A 179 14.23 -7.67 21.98
N ASP A 180 13.50 -8.72 22.41
CA ASP A 180 12.81 -8.77 23.68
C ASP A 180 13.72 -9.22 24.85
N GLY A 181 15.04 -9.38 24.61
CA GLY A 181 16.02 -9.76 25.64
C GLY A 181 16.08 -11.27 25.89
N GLY A 182 15.39 -12.08 25.11
CA GLY A 182 15.55 -13.54 25.09
C GLY A 182 16.80 -13.91 24.32
N GLY A 183 17.67 -14.81 24.86
CA GLY A 183 18.83 -15.31 24.11
C GLY A 183 18.38 -16.08 22.84
N ALA A 184 19.27 -16.18 21.87
CA ALA A 184 19.05 -16.88 20.57
C ALA A 184 18.56 -18.36 20.68
N ALA A 185 18.62 -18.97 21.85
CA ALA A 185 18.10 -20.29 22.16
C ALA A 185 16.62 -20.31 22.58
N ALA A 186 16.00 -19.14 22.87
CA ALA A 186 14.58 -19.06 23.12
C ALA A 186 13.85 -19.22 21.78
N GLY A 187 13.35 -20.44 21.50
CA GLY A 187 12.46 -20.70 20.37
C GLY A 187 11.21 -19.85 20.50
N GLY A 188 11.25 -18.63 19.95
CA GLY A 188 10.12 -17.70 19.96
C GLY A 188 8.90 -18.30 19.25
N ALA A 189 7.70 -17.91 19.66
CA ALA A 189 6.50 -18.21 18.89
C ALA A 189 6.68 -17.70 17.45
N VAL A 190 6.15 -18.43 16.48
CA VAL A 190 6.16 -17.98 15.08
C VAL A 190 5.17 -16.83 14.95
N PRO A 191 5.59 -15.59 14.67
CA PRO A 191 4.67 -14.49 14.54
C PRO A 191 3.89 -14.57 13.22
N THR A 192 2.71 -13.97 13.20
CA THR A 192 2.02 -13.72 11.95
C THR A 192 2.68 -12.55 11.22
N TYR A 193 2.92 -12.73 9.93
CA TYR A 193 3.39 -11.66 9.06
C TYR A 193 2.21 -10.76 8.68
N VAL A 194 2.30 -9.50 9.00
CA VAL A 194 1.28 -8.48 8.70
C VAL A 194 1.62 -7.79 7.39
N GLY A 195 0.65 -7.70 6.49
CA GLY A 195 0.83 -7.01 5.21
C GLY A 195 1.06 -5.51 5.38
N GLY A 196 2.04 -4.96 4.64
CA GLY A 196 2.39 -3.53 4.69
C GLY A 196 1.46 -2.62 3.88
N GLU A 197 0.58 -3.18 3.06
CA GLU A 197 -0.32 -2.43 2.17
C GLU A 197 -1.38 -1.58 2.87
N LEU A 198 -1.56 -1.77 4.17
CA LEU A 198 -2.49 -1.01 5.00
C LEU A 198 -1.87 -0.73 6.37
N VAL A 199 -1.77 0.55 6.71
CA VAL A 199 -1.54 1.01 8.09
C VAL A 199 -2.70 1.93 8.45
N ALA A 200 -3.61 1.48 9.30
CA ALA A 200 -4.80 2.23 9.65
C ALA A 200 -5.10 2.14 11.14
N GLY A 201 -5.55 3.24 11.72
CA GLY A 201 -5.87 3.28 13.15
C GLY A 201 -6.37 4.64 13.61
N THR A 202 -6.64 4.71 14.92
CA THR A 202 -6.88 5.98 15.59
C THR A 202 -5.56 6.76 15.69
N ARG A 203 -5.65 8.09 15.81
CA ARG A 203 -4.48 8.94 16.02
C ARG A 203 -3.60 8.43 17.16
N GLU A 204 -4.20 8.10 18.29
CA GLU A 204 -3.50 7.60 19.47
C GLU A 204 -2.68 6.34 19.15
N THR A 205 -3.29 5.36 18.48
CA THR A 205 -2.60 4.12 18.14
C THR A 205 -1.55 4.35 17.04
N LEU A 206 -1.84 5.18 16.04
CA LEU A 206 -0.85 5.50 14.99
C LEU A 206 0.37 6.22 15.58
N ALA A 207 0.20 7.09 16.59
CA ALA A 207 1.31 7.71 17.31
C ALA A 207 2.16 6.66 18.04
N ALA A 208 1.51 5.73 18.75
CA ALA A 208 2.22 4.64 19.43
C ALA A 208 2.98 3.73 18.45
N VAL A 209 2.40 3.46 17.25
CA VAL A 209 3.08 2.70 16.18
C VAL A 209 4.29 3.47 15.66
N ALA A 210 4.16 4.78 15.41
CA ALA A 210 5.26 5.61 14.94
C ALA A 210 6.39 5.67 15.98
N ASP A 211 6.07 5.94 17.24
CA ASP A 211 7.05 6.00 18.34
C ASP A 211 7.80 4.66 18.51
N ALA A 212 7.08 3.54 18.43
CA ALA A 212 7.70 2.21 18.53
C ALA A 212 8.61 1.91 17.31
N ALA A 213 8.22 2.33 16.12
CA ALA A 213 9.02 2.18 14.90
C ALA A 213 10.30 3.04 15.00
N ASP A 214 10.19 4.28 15.47
CA ASP A 214 11.31 5.19 15.67
C ASP A 214 12.31 4.66 16.69
N GLY A 215 11.82 4.11 17.80
CA GLY A 215 12.67 3.47 18.80
C GLY A 215 13.39 2.22 18.29
N LEU A 216 12.79 1.53 17.32
CA LEU A 216 13.34 0.29 16.74
C LEU A 216 14.33 0.55 15.60
N TRP A 217 14.15 1.61 14.82
CA TRP A 217 14.93 1.89 13.63
C TRP A 217 16.45 1.94 13.86
N PRO A 218 16.97 2.62 14.89
CA PRO A 218 18.42 2.61 15.20
C PRO A 218 18.97 1.21 15.42
N GLU A 219 18.21 0.31 16.04
CA GLU A 219 18.63 -1.08 16.25
C GLU A 219 18.69 -1.85 14.93
N MET A 220 17.76 -1.60 14.01
CA MET A 220 17.81 -2.20 12.68
C MET A 220 19.05 -1.75 11.90
N LEU A 221 19.41 -0.47 12.00
CA LEU A 221 20.64 0.08 11.39
C LEU A 221 21.89 -0.52 12.04
N ARG A 222 21.93 -0.66 13.37
CA ARG A 222 23.02 -1.31 14.09
C ARG A 222 23.20 -2.78 13.65
N ARG A 223 22.09 -3.52 13.51
CA ARG A 223 22.11 -4.91 13.05
C ARG A 223 22.62 -5.01 11.62
N HIS A 224 22.19 -4.10 10.75
CA HIS A 224 22.71 -4.03 9.38
C HIS A 224 24.22 -3.82 9.38
N ALA A 225 24.74 -2.83 10.11
CA ALA A 225 26.16 -2.54 10.18
C ALA A 225 26.99 -3.71 10.76
N ALA A 226 26.40 -4.51 11.65
CA ALA A 226 27.02 -5.70 12.24
C ALA A 226 26.84 -6.98 11.41
N GLY A 227 26.14 -6.93 10.27
CA GLY A 227 25.84 -8.14 9.47
C GLY A 227 24.90 -9.12 10.17
N LEU A 228 24.11 -8.66 11.13
CA LEU A 228 23.16 -9.48 11.88
C LEU A 228 21.80 -9.56 11.14
N PRO A 229 20.99 -10.61 11.41
CA PRO A 229 19.61 -10.68 10.94
C PRO A 229 18.81 -9.46 11.39
N LYS A 230 18.07 -8.86 10.47
CA LYS A 230 17.28 -7.65 10.68
C LYS A 230 16.01 -7.69 9.85
N PHE A 231 15.09 -6.77 10.09
CA PHE A 231 13.92 -6.61 9.24
C PHE A 231 14.32 -5.95 7.92
N ASN A 232 13.95 -6.58 6.81
CA ASN A 232 14.39 -6.18 5.47
C ASN A 232 13.44 -5.18 4.80
N GLU A 233 12.21 -5.09 5.29
CA GLU A 233 11.15 -4.21 4.77
C GLU A 233 10.29 -3.66 5.91
N GLU A 234 9.48 -2.69 5.62
CA GLU A 234 8.59 -2.04 6.58
C GLU A 234 7.55 -3.01 7.17
N ALA A 235 7.03 -3.96 6.36
CA ALA A 235 6.05 -4.93 6.83
C ALA A 235 6.61 -5.87 7.92
N HIS A 236 7.88 -6.27 7.82
CA HIS A 236 8.57 -7.00 8.89
C HIS A 236 8.65 -6.16 10.19
N LEU A 237 9.02 -4.88 10.05
CA LEU A 237 9.15 -3.96 11.17
C LEU A 237 7.80 -3.69 11.82
N LEU A 238 6.78 -3.40 11.03
CA LEU A 238 5.42 -3.17 11.50
C LEU A 238 4.83 -4.41 12.17
N SER A 239 5.08 -5.62 11.63
CA SER A 239 4.66 -6.88 12.27
C SER A 239 5.21 -6.99 13.70
N TYR A 240 6.47 -6.64 13.93
CA TYR A 240 7.06 -6.61 15.27
C TYR A 240 6.47 -5.51 16.14
N VAL A 241 6.28 -4.32 15.61
CA VAL A 241 5.68 -3.19 16.33
C VAL A 241 4.26 -3.55 16.79
N TYR A 242 3.43 -4.12 15.91
CA TYR A 242 2.08 -4.58 16.28
C TYR A 242 2.11 -5.68 17.35
N HIS A 243 3.04 -6.62 17.23
CA HIS A 243 3.25 -7.66 18.25
C HIS A 243 3.58 -7.03 19.62
N ARG A 244 4.52 -6.08 19.66
CA ARG A 244 4.95 -5.40 20.89
C ARG A 244 3.84 -4.56 21.55
N LEU A 245 3.00 -3.96 20.74
CA LEU A 245 1.86 -3.14 21.19
C LEU A 245 0.61 -3.99 21.50
N GLY A 246 0.66 -5.31 21.32
CA GLY A 246 -0.48 -6.19 21.55
C GLY A 246 -1.66 -5.93 20.59
N ILE A 247 -1.40 -5.40 19.41
CA ILE A 247 -2.42 -5.11 18.41
C ILE A 247 -2.80 -6.43 17.72
N PRO A 248 -4.11 -6.79 17.70
CA PRO A 248 -4.56 -8.05 17.10
C PRO A 248 -4.33 -8.05 15.58
N VAL A 249 -3.94 -9.20 15.02
CA VAL A 249 -3.76 -9.39 13.57
C VAL A 249 -5.08 -9.80 12.91
N GLY A 250 -5.24 -9.44 11.62
CA GLY A 250 -6.39 -9.85 10.81
C GLY A 250 -7.65 -9.00 11.02
N THR A 251 -7.54 -7.88 11.72
CA THR A 251 -8.70 -7.00 11.96
C THR A 251 -9.18 -6.27 10.72
N ALA A 252 -8.35 -6.19 9.66
CA ALA A 252 -8.69 -5.64 8.35
C ALA A 252 -9.24 -6.68 7.36
N ASP A 253 -9.02 -7.97 7.58
CA ASP A 253 -9.33 -9.05 6.63
C ASP A 253 -10.79 -9.07 6.13
N PRO A 254 -11.80 -8.69 6.93
CA PRO A 254 -13.17 -8.61 6.44
C PRO A 254 -13.40 -7.51 5.39
N PHE A 255 -12.47 -6.60 5.22
CA PHE A 255 -12.64 -5.38 4.41
C PHE A 255 -11.66 -5.25 3.25
N VAL A 256 -10.47 -5.83 3.39
CA VAL A 256 -9.35 -5.68 2.47
C VAL A 256 -8.70 -7.04 2.22
N ASP A 257 -8.30 -7.31 0.99
CA ASP A 257 -7.45 -8.47 0.69
C ASP A 257 -6.45 -8.14 -0.43
N ARG A 258 -5.31 -8.81 -0.40
CA ARG A 258 -4.30 -8.79 -1.46
C ARG A 258 -4.69 -9.76 -2.56
N ILE A 259 -5.18 -9.24 -3.68
CA ILE A 259 -5.77 -10.00 -4.76
C ILE A 259 -4.82 -10.04 -5.96
N TYR A 260 -4.25 -11.20 -6.21
CA TYR A 260 -3.47 -11.44 -7.41
C TYR A 260 -4.39 -11.91 -8.53
N THR A 261 -4.44 -11.16 -9.63
CA THR A 261 -5.29 -11.41 -10.81
C THR A 261 -4.48 -11.99 -11.98
N TRP A 262 -3.33 -12.60 -11.72
CA TRP A 262 -2.38 -13.06 -12.71
C TRP A 262 -2.95 -14.14 -13.65
N PHE A 263 -2.30 -14.39 -14.79
CA PHE A 263 -2.71 -15.42 -15.75
C PHE A 263 -2.62 -16.85 -15.18
N THR A 264 -1.60 -17.06 -14.33
CA THR A 264 -1.40 -18.30 -13.56
C THR A 264 -1.22 -17.91 -12.10
N GLY A 265 -1.87 -18.64 -11.18
CA GLY A 265 -1.75 -18.34 -9.74
C GLY A 265 -2.62 -17.17 -9.27
N SER A 266 -3.80 -16.99 -9.86
CA SER A 266 -4.79 -16.03 -9.35
C SER A 266 -5.25 -16.43 -7.97
N THR A 267 -5.31 -15.44 -7.04
CA THR A 267 -5.86 -15.63 -5.69
C THR A 267 -7.30 -15.13 -5.57
N VAL A 268 -7.90 -14.73 -6.70
CA VAL A 268 -9.31 -14.29 -6.72
C VAL A 268 -10.20 -15.43 -6.25
N ARG A 269 -11.08 -15.14 -5.29
CA ARG A 269 -12.03 -16.08 -4.69
C ARG A 269 -13.41 -15.44 -4.53
N PRO A 270 -14.49 -16.23 -4.40
CA PRO A 270 -15.82 -15.73 -4.10
C PRO A 270 -15.81 -14.87 -2.82
N GLY A 271 -16.53 -13.74 -2.87
CA GLY A 271 -16.58 -12.77 -1.77
C GLY A 271 -15.62 -11.59 -1.92
N HIS A 272 -14.58 -11.68 -2.78
CA HIS A 272 -13.70 -10.54 -3.03
C HIS A 272 -14.45 -9.34 -3.64
N GLU A 273 -15.52 -9.60 -4.40
CA GLU A 273 -16.41 -8.56 -4.92
C GLU A 273 -17.12 -7.74 -3.84
N ASP A 274 -17.21 -8.27 -2.62
CA ASP A 274 -17.86 -7.62 -1.49
C ASP A 274 -16.90 -6.82 -0.60
N LEU A 275 -15.58 -7.00 -0.76
CA LEU A 275 -14.58 -6.23 -0.02
C LEU A 275 -14.71 -4.73 -0.30
N MET A 276 -14.33 -3.92 0.68
CA MET A 276 -14.33 -2.46 0.58
C MET A 276 -13.14 -1.92 -0.19
N VAL A 277 -12.02 -2.63 -0.09
CA VAL A 277 -10.77 -2.27 -0.77
C VAL A 277 -10.19 -3.52 -1.42
N TRP A 278 -9.82 -3.40 -2.66
CA TRP A 278 -9.02 -4.38 -3.39
C TRP A 278 -7.59 -3.90 -3.49
N HIS A 279 -6.62 -4.62 -2.92
CA HIS A 279 -5.21 -4.41 -3.19
C HIS A 279 -4.80 -5.27 -4.39
N LEU A 280 -4.32 -4.65 -5.47
CA LEU A 280 -4.18 -5.25 -6.80
C LEU A 280 -2.77 -5.12 -7.37
N PRO A 281 -1.73 -5.75 -6.77
CA PRO A 281 -0.34 -5.54 -7.13
C PRO A 281 -0.03 -5.81 -8.60
N ASN A 282 -0.70 -6.79 -9.20
CA ASN A 282 -0.46 -7.21 -10.59
C ASN A 282 -1.21 -6.38 -11.64
N GLU A 283 -2.15 -5.53 -11.21
CA GLU A 283 -2.94 -4.71 -12.13
C GLU A 283 -2.31 -3.34 -12.44
N LYS A 284 -1.21 -2.97 -11.77
CA LYS A 284 -0.51 -1.68 -11.97
C LYS A 284 -0.32 -1.32 -13.45
N ARG A 285 0.11 -2.30 -14.25
CA ARG A 285 0.39 -2.15 -15.67
C ARG A 285 -0.75 -2.59 -16.59
N LEU A 286 -1.79 -3.22 -16.06
CA LEU A 286 -2.89 -3.82 -16.80
C LEU A 286 -4.21 -3.11 -16.52
N GLY A 287 -4.97 -3.59 -15.56
CA GLY A 287 -6.30 -3.05 -15.23
C GLY A 287 -6.27 -1.63 -14.71
N LEU A 288 -5.29 -1.29 -13.86
CA LEU A 288 -5.13 0.08 -13.34
C LEU A 288 -4.74 1.07 -14.44
N ARG A 289 -3.97 0.64 -15.45
CA ARG A 289 -3.72 1.49 -16.62
C ARG A 289 -5.02 1.87 -17.33
N ARG A 290 -5.92 0.90 -17.56
CA ARG A 290 -7.23 1.17 -18.19
C ARG A 290 -8.18 1.94 -17.26
N LEU A 291 -8.08 1.71 -15.96
CA LEU A 291 -8.85 2.46 -14.98
C LEU A 291 -8.41 3.93 -14.97
N PHE A 292 -7.11 4.18 -15.09
CA PHE A 292 -6.56 5.53 -15.21
C PHE A 292 -7.19 6.30 -16.37
N ASP A 293 -7.29 5.67 -17.57
CA ASP A 293 -7.93 6.29 -18.71
C ASP A 293 -9.41 6.64 -18.43
N ALA A 294 -10.12 5.75 -17.72
CA ALA A 294 -11.50 6.00 -17.34
C ALA A 294 -11.66 7.05 -16.24
N VAL A 295 -10.76 7.09 -15.27
CA VAL A 295 -10.76 8.09 -14.18
C VAL A 295 -10.38 9.47 -14.73
N GLY A 296 -9.46 9.53 -15.66
CA GLY A 296 -9.00 10.77 -16.30
C GLY A 296 -10.04 11.43 -17.21
N ASP A 297 -10.90 10.63 -17.84
CA ASP A 297 -11.98 11.15 -18.67
C ASP A 297 -13.24 11.44 -17.83
N GLY A 298 -13.50 12.71 -17.56
CA GLY A 298 -14.67 13.15 -16.78
C GLY A 298 -16.03 12.78 -17.40
N ARG A 299 -16.08 12.33 -18.66
CA ARG A 299 -17.29 11.85 -19.36
C ARG A 299 -17.41 10.33 -19.37
N SER A 300 -16.43 9.64 -18.81
CA SER A 300 -16.37 8.18 -18.81
C SER A 300 -17.48 7.55 -17.94
N TRP A 301 -17.60 6.24 -18.10
CA TRP A 301 -18.45 5.42 -17.23
C TRP A 301 -18.11 5.54 -15.75
N PHE A 302 -16.87 5.90 -15.44
CA PHE A 302 -16.40 5.97 -14.05
C PHE A 302 -17.12 7.07 -13.28
N TRP A 303 -17.34 8.23 -13.90
CA TRP A 303 -18.01 9.39 -13.31
C TRP A 303 -19.50 9.50 -13.64
N ALA A 304 -20.00 8.67 -14.58
CA ALA A 304 -21.42 8.63 -14.88
C ALA A 304 -22.22 8.28 -13.61
N GLY A 305 -23.38 8.90 -13.44
CA GLY A 305 -24.29 8.67 -12.31
C GLY A 305 -24.96 7.28 -12.32
N THR A 306 -24.19 6.25 -12.64
CA THR A 306 -24.64 4.83 -12.61
C THR A 306 -24.81 4.36 -11.18
N PRO A 307 -25.80 3.49 -10.88
CA PRO A 307 -25.92 2.86 -9.57
C PRO A 307 -24.63 2.18 -9.14
N ASP A 308 -24.30 2.26 -7.86
CA ASP A 308 -23.02 1.76 -7.30
C ASP A 308 -22.73 0.31 -7.63
N GLU A 309 -23.76 -0.54 -7.69
CA GLU A 309 -23.59 -1.94 -8.07
C GLU A 309 -23.16 -2.11 -9.54
N ALA A 310 -23.74 -1.34 -10.45
CA ALA A 310 -23.36 -1.37 -11.86
C ALA A 310 -21.93 -0.81 -12.06
N TRP A 311 -21.57 0.22 -11.31
CA TRP A 311 -20.23 0.77 -11.28
C TRP A 311 -19.23 -0.27 -10.77
N ARG A 312 -19.50 -0.94 -9.64
CA ARG A 312 -18.63 -2.00 -9.08
C ARG A 312 -18.46 -3.17 -10.06
N ARG A 313 -19.54 -3.63 -10.70
CA ARG A 313 -19.42 -4.69 -11.74
C ARG A 313 -18.48 -4.26 -12.86
N ARG A 314 -18.56 -3.01 -13.33
CA ARG A 314 -17.70 -2.49 -14.39
C ARG A 314 -16.25 -2.32 -13.93
N LEU A 315 -16.06 -1.86 -12.69
CA LEU A 315 -14.76 -1.81 -12.03
C LEU A 315 -14.13 -3.20 -11.96
N GLY A 316 -14.87 -4.19 -11.47
CA GLY A 316 -14.45 -5.59 -11.40
C GLY A 316 -14.12 -6.18 -12.76
N ALA A 317 -14.93 -5.93 -13.77
CA ALA A 317 -14.64 -6.38 -15.15
C ALA A 317 -13.36 -5.75 -15.73
N THR A 318 -12.99 -4.55 -15.24
CA THR A 318 -11.74 -3.87 -15.63
C THR A 318 -10.53 -4.46 -14.88
N LEU A 319 -10.69 -4.76 -13.60
CA LEU A 319 -9.62 -5.17 -12.68
C LEU A 319 -9.51 -6.69 -12.47
N GLY A 320 -10.52 -7.48 -12.88
CA GLY A 320 -10.48 -8.95 -12.81
C GLY A 320 -11.03 -9.54 -11.50
N VAL A 321 -11.93 -8.82 -10.82
CA VAL A 321 -12.64 -9.28 -9.61
C VAL A 321 -14.15 -9.30 -9.90
N PRO A 322 -14.90 -10.38 -9.64
CA PRO A 322 -14.52 -11.63 -8.97
C PRO A 322 -13.85 -12.66 -9.88
N GLY A 323 -13.44 -12.29 -11.06
CA GLY A 323 -12.76 -13.18 -11.98
C GLY A 323 -12.38 -12.50 -13.28
N ARG A 324 -11.42 -13.08 -13.96
CA ARG A 324 -10.92 -12.56 -15.21
C ARG A 324 -11.80 -13.05 -16.37
N THR A 325 -12.49 -12.14 -17.04
CA THR A 325 -13.28 -12.46 -18.23
C THR A 325 -12.38 -12.72 -19.44
N PRO A 326 -12.82 -13.49 -20.48
CA PRO A 326 -12.06 -13.65 -21.71
C PRO A 326 -11.71 -12.32 -22.40
N ALA A 327 -12.61 -11.34 -22.33
CA ALA A 327 -12.39 -10.00 -22.88
C ALA A 327 -11.29 -9.23 -22.10
N LYS A 328 -11.25 -9.38 -20.78
CA LYS A 328 -10.15 -8.82 -19.96
C LYS A 328 -8.84 -9.51 -20.30
N TRP A 329 -8.86 -10.84 -20.40
CA TRP A 329 -7.68 -11.63 -20.72
C TRP A 329 -7.03 -11.19 -22.05
N ALA A 330 -7.83 -11.04 -23.10
CA ALA A 330 -7.35 -10.57 -24.39
C ALA A 330 -6.75 -9.14 -24.31
N ARG A 331 -7.43 -8.23 -23.61
CA ARG A 331 -6.93 -6.85 -23.41
C ARG A 331 -5.63 -6.80 -22.62
N ASP A 332 -5.51 -7.63 -21.58
CA ASP A 332 -4.29 -7.70 -20.77
C ASP A 332 -3.11 -8.24 -21.57
N LEU A 333 -3.34 -9.23 -22.44
CA LEU A 333 -2.31 -9.76 -23.34
C LEU A 333 -1.79 -8.67 -24.31
N VAL A 334 -2.72 -7.93 -24.94
CA VAL A 334 -2.36 -6.81 -25.84
C VAL A 334 -1.56 -5.75 -25.06
N GLN A 335 -1.98 -5.40 -23.84
CA GLN A 335 -1.27 -4.41 -23.03
C GLN A 335 0.12 -4.92 -22.63
N ALA A 336 0.25 -6.18 -22.23
CA ALA A 336 1.55 -6.76 -21.86
C ALA A 336 2.55 -6.77 -23.04
N VAL A 337 2.06 -6.94 -24.27
CA VAL A 337 2.88 -6.83 -25.48
C VAL A 337 3.32 -5.37 -25.73
N ARG A 338 2.39 -4.41 -25.62
CA ARG A 338 2.71 -2.98 -25.76
C ARG A 338 3.75 -2.52 -24.76
N ASP A 339 3.59 -2.88 -23.48
CA ASP A 339 4.52 -2.53 -22.43
C ASP A 339 5.95 -3.04 -22.65
N LYS A 340 6.09 -4.20 -23.34
CA LYS A 340 7.44 -4.69 -23.71
C LYS A 340 8.09 -3.85 -24.79
N VAL A 341 7.32 -3.20 -25.65
CA VAL A 341 7.83 -2.31 -26.71
C VAL A 341 8.12 -0.92 -26.18
N GLU A 342 7.29 -0.43 -25.25
CA GLU A 342 7.39 0.93 -24.69
C GLU A 342 8.40 1.03 -23.55
N ARG A 343 8.78 -0.11 -22.95
CA ARG A 343 9.71 -0.13 -21.80
C ARG A 343 11.12 0.24 -22.28
N PRO A 344 11.71 1.34 -21.77
CA PRO A 344 13.11 1.63 -22.04
C PRO A 344 14.02 0.55 -21.46
N VAL A 345 15.05 0.19 -22.20
CA VAL A 345 16.07 -0.82 -21.81
C VAL A 345 16.90 -0.31 -20.63
#